data_24b6ad09c593e5bb1e440d290ca313dd
#
_entry.id   24b6ad09c593e5bb1e440d290ca313dd
#
_cell.length_a   1.000
_cell.length_b   1.000
_cell.length_c   1.000
_cell.angle_alpha   90.00
_cell.angle_beta   90.00
_cell.angle_gamma   90.00
#
_symmetry.space_group_name_H-M   'P 1'
#
loop_
_entity.id
_entity.type
_entity.pdbx_description
1 polymer ?
#
loop_
_entity_poly.entity_id
_entity_poly.type
_entity_poly.pdbx_seq_one_letter_code
_entity_poly.pdbx_strand_id
1 'polypeptide(L)'
;MTNAAAAAALTERERRFRATLERELGVTIGAKLRDSAVTNLGILETGRLWYEAAGEGLVVLEEQMPPDQVRALLATVANFLGVELTAETPLLDGELPYDGSRVSACIPPVTTAPTLTIRTHHHKAIPLESYVASGALSPAHADAVRQAIGERANLVISGATNSGKTTFANAVLAEIVASAPEHRYLVLEDTRELHCAAANLLSLRTTLEISMRKLLAKSLRERPDRILIGEVRGAEALDLLKAWNTGHPGGLCTLHANNTRAALIRLDSLVQEAGVPPQRGLIAETVGLLVHLGFAGGRRQVLEVARLRGLDAAGDFVLELL
;
A
#
# COMPACT_ATOMS: atom_id res chain seq x y z
N MET A 1 23.34 -17.54 1.72
CA MET A 1 23.99 -16.42 1.01
C MET A 1 23.03 -15.27 1.01
N THR A 2 23.44 -14.18 1.58
CA THR A 2 22.71 -13.06 2.14
C THR A 2 21.83 -12.29 1.14
N ASN A 3 20.58 -12.05 1.55
CA ASN A 3 19.48 -11.38 0.87
C ASN A 3 19.65 -9.82 0.88
N ALA A 4 20.80 -9.33 0.45
CA ALA A 4 21.14 -7.90 0.45
C ALA A 4 21.24 -7.28 -0.95
N ALA A 5 20.77 -7.94 -2.00
CA ALA A 5 21.03 -7.56 -3.40
C ALA A 5 19.83 -7.04 -4.20
N ALA A 6 18.68 -6.80 -3.58
CA ALA A 6 17.47 -6.39 -4.32
C ALA A 6 16.94 -4.97 -3.98
N ALA A 7 17.64 -4.18 -3.19
CA ALA A 7 17.43 -2.73 -3.21
C ALA A 7 18.19 -2.21 -4.42
N ALA A 8 17.48 -1.82 -5.49
CA ALA A 8 18.09 -1.14 -6.63
C ALA A 8 19.00 -0.03 -6.11
N ALA A 9 20.29 -0.07 -6.42
CA ALA A 9 21.23 0.93 -5.95
C ALA A 9 20.73 2.30 -6.40
N LEU A 10 20.52 3.21 -5.45
CA LEU A 10 20.09 4.59 -5.73
C LEU A 10 20.99 5.19 -6.80
N THR A 11 20.41 5.88 -7.75
CA THR A 11 21.17 6.68 -8.73
C THR A 11 21.93 7.77 -7.99
N GLU A 12 22.98 8.29 -8.61
CA GLU A 12 23.76 9.41 -8.04
C GLU A 12 22.88 10.65 -7.79
N ARG A 13 21.90 10.91 -8.66
CA ARG A 13 20.91 11.98 -8.49
C ARG A 13 20.05 11.77 -7.24
N GLU A 14 19.54 10.56 -7.02
CA GLU A 14 18.73 10.22 -5.85
C GLU A 14 19.53 10.31 -4.55
N ARG A 15 20.78 9.86 -4.55
CA ARG A 15 21.68 9.98 -3.38
C ARG A 15 21.93 11.43 -3.01
N ARG A 16 22.22 12.29 -4.00
CA ARG A 16 22.44 13.73 -3.77
C ARG A 16 21.19 14.41 -3.27
N PHE A 17 20.05 14.10 -3.86
CA PHE A 17 18.76 14.64 -3.41
C PHE A 17 18.47 14.24 -1.96
N ARG A 18 18.59 12.95 -1.61
CA ARG A 18 18.39 12.47 -0.25
C ARG A 18 19.29 13.20 0.75
N ALA A 19 20.57 13.32 0.46
CA ALA A 19 21.52 14.02 1.32
C ALA A 19 21.16 15.51 1.49
N THR A 20 20.71 16.16 0.42
CA THR A 20 20.24 17.56 0.47
C THR A 20 18.98 17.69 1.29
N LEU A 21 17.97 16.83 1.07
CA LEU A 21 16.73 16.82 1.83
C LEU A 21 16.97 16.60 3.34
N GLU A 22 17.78 15.61 3.70
CA GLU A 22 18.13 15.34 5.10
C GLU A 22 18.83 16.53 5.77
N ARG A 23 19.71 17.21 5.05
CA ARG A 23 20.39 18.42 5.54
C ARG A 23 19.42 19.57 5.74
N GLU A 24 18.50 19.80 4.80
CA GLU A 24 17.52 20.90 4.85
C GLU A 24 16.42 20.65 5.88
N LEU A 25 16.06 19.41 6.14
CA LEU A 25 15.16 19.01 7.23
C LEU A 25 15.78 19.21 8.62
N GLY A 26 17.11 19.40 8.68
CA GLY A 26 17.83 19.55 9.94
C GLY A 26 18.07 18.22 10.66
N VAL A 27 18.82 18.29 11.75
CA VAL A 27 19.31 17.09 12.47
C VAL A 27 18.15 16.27 13.04
N THR A 28 17.16 16.94 13.66
CA THR A 28 16.06 16.28 14.38
C THR A 28 15.12 15.53 13.44
N ILE A 29 14.54 16.23 12.47
CA ILE A 29 13.61 15.63 11.51
C ILE A 29 14.32 14.72 10.51
N GLY A 30 15.53 15.06 10.09
CA GLY A 30 16.35 14.18 9.24
C GLY A 30 16.69 12.83 9.92
N ALA A 31 16.88 12.83 11.26
CA ALA A 31 17.02 11.58 12.02
C ALA A 31 15.70 10.78 12.06
N LYS A 32 14.57 11.47 12.26
CA LYS A 32 13.24 10.85 12.27
C LYS A 32 12.85 10.27 10.90
N LEU A 33 13.26 10.87 9.81
CA LEU A 33 13.07 10.32 8.46
C LEU A 33 13.75 8.96 8.26
N ARG A 34 14.81 8.65 9.00
CA ARG A 34 15.53 7.37 8.97
C ARG A 34 15.01 6.34 9.98
N ASP A 35 14.22 6.79 10.95
CA ASP A 35 13.71 5.94 12.01
C ASP A 35 12.53 5.10 11.51
N SER A 36 12.69 3.78 11.50
CA SER A 36 11.67 2.86 11.01
C SER A 36 10.40 2.80 11.88
N ALA A 37 10.41 3.37 13.08
CA ALA A 37 9.22 3.49 13.92
C ALA A 37 8.35 4.70 13.52
N VAL A 38 8.92 5.69 12.84
CA VAL A 38 8.21 6.89 12.41
C VAL A 38 7.37 6.61 11.16
N THR A 39 6.10 6.90 11.21
CA THR A 39 5.14 6.69 10.11
C THR A 39 4.82 7.98 9.36
N ASN A 40 4.84 9.11 10.05
CA ASN A 40 4.60 10.42 9.47
C ASN A 40 5.52 11.44 10.14
N LEU A 41 5.91 12.47 9.41
CA LEU A 41 6.64 13.62 9.95
C LEU A 41 6.37 14.85 9.10
N GLY A 42 6.63 16.04 9.63
CA GLY A 42 6.41 17.24 8.85
C GLY A 42 6.61 18.56 9.60
N ILE A 43 6.10 19.61 8.98
CA ILE A 43 6.19 21.00 9.42
C ILE A 43 4.79 21.60 9.39
N LEU A 44 4.34 22.13 10.53
CA LEU A 44 3.07 22.81 10.68
C LEU A 44 3.12 24.24 10.13
N GLU A 45 1.98 24.89 9.94
CA GLU A 45 1.90 26.34 9.58
C GLU A 45 2.63 27.25 10.57
N THR A 46 2.73 26.85 11.83
CA THR A 46 3.49 27.54 12.86
C THR A 46 5.01 27.43 12.69
N GLY A 47 5.48 26.61 11.73
CA GLY A 47 6.87 26.23 11.57
C GLY A 47 7.32 25.12 12.53
N ARG A 48 6.48 24.71 13.50
CA ARG A 48 6.86 23.64 14.42
C ARG A 48 6.99 22.30 13.71
N LEU A 49 8.00 21.56 14.09
CA LEU A 49 8.25 20.22 13.59
C LEU A 49 7.39 19.21 14.34
N TRP A 50 6.96 18.16 13.65
CA TRP A 50 6.19 17.09 14.25
C TRP A 50 6.52 15.74 13.63
N TYR A 51 6.29 14.66 14.36
CA TYR A 51 6.32 13.30 13.85
C TYR A 51 5.28 12.43 14.53
N GLU A 52 4.94 11.32 13.90
CA GLU A 52 4.12 10.25 14.46
C GLU A 52 4.93 8.95 14.40
N ALA A 53 5.03 8.25 15.53
CA ALA A 53 5.77 7.00 15.61
C ALA A 53 4.93 5.90 16.28
N ALA A 54 5.22 4.66 15.89
CA ALA A 54 4.58 3.49 16.47
C ALA A 54 4.90 3.41 17.99
N GLY A 55 3.85 3.42 18.82
CA GLY A 55 3.96 3.37 20.28
C GLY A 55 4.07 4.72 20.98
N GLU A 56 4.46 5.80 20.29
CA GLU A 56 4.55 7.16 20.86
C GLU A 56 3.34 8.03 20.46
N GLY A 57 2.71 7.74 19.30
CA GLY A 57 1.68 8.59 18.72
C GLY A 57 2.24 9.84 18.07
N LEU A 58 1.40 10.90 17.99
CA LEU A 58 1.78 12.19 17.41
C LEU A 58 2.54 13.03 18.44
N VAL A 59 3.75 13.47 18.07
CA VAL A 59 4.62 14.34 18.88
C VAL A 59 4.89 15.63 18.12
N VAL A 60 4.58 16.77 18.74
CA VAL A 60 4.92 18.10 18.21
C VAL A 60 6.10 18.66 19.00
N LEU A 61 7.18 18.97 18.28
CA LEU A 61 8.42 19.46 18.87
C LEU A 61 8.35 20.97 19.16
N GLU A 62 9.17 21.43 20.08
CA GLU A 62 9.37 22.88 20.32
C GLU A 62 10.23 23.53 19.24
N GLU A 63 11.03 22.73 18.51
CA GLU A 63 11.85 23.18 17.41
C GLU A 63 10.97 23.73 16.26
N GLN A 64 11.39 24.86 15.69
CA GLN A 64 10.69 25.55 14.62
C GLN A 64 11.63 25.80 13.44
N MET A 65 11.08 25.67 12.23
CA MET A 65 11.75 26.04 11.00
C MET A 65 11.16 27.37 10.48
N PRO A 66 11.98 28.39 10.22
CA PRO A 66 11.50 29.64 9.64
C PRO A 66 10.82 29.43 8.28
N PRO A 67 9.77 30.21 7.94
CA PRO A 67 9.03 30.03 6.69
C PRO A 67 9.88 30.07 5.42
N ASP A 68 10.93 30.88 5.39
CA ASP A 68 11.85 30.95 4.24
C ASP A 68 12.69 29.68 4.10
N GLN A 69 13.08 29.05 5.19
CA GLN A 69 13.75 27.73 5.15
C GLN A 69 12.80 26.63 4.69
N VAL A 70 11.54 26.66 5.14
CA VAL A 70 10.52 25.72 4.65
C VAL A 70 10.30 25.91 3.14
N ARG A 71 10.22 27.16 2.65
CA ARG A 71 10.10 27.44 1.21
C ARG A 71 11.30 26.90 0.41
N ALA A 72 12.52 27.07 0.90
CA ALA A 72 13.72 26.54 0.25
C ALA A 72 13.70 25.00 0.18
N LEU A 73 13.33 24.35 1.29
CA LEU A 73 13.14 22.90 1.35
C LEU A 73 12.07 22.43 0.34
N LEU A 74 10.91 23.08 0.28
CA LEU A 74 9.84 22.74 -0.66
C LEU A 74 10.26 22.97 -2.12
N ALA A 75 11.04 24.01 -2.40
CA ALA A 75 11.60 24.24 -3.74
C ALA A 75 12.57 23.11 -4.16
N THR A 76 13.36 22.61 -3.23
CA THR A 76 14.26 21.45 -3.47
C THR A 76 13.44 20.21 -3.82
N VAL A 77 12.37 19.93 -3.06
CA VAL A 77 11.48 18.79 -3.31
C VAL A 77 10.74 18.94 -4.65
N ALA A 78 10.15 20.11 -4.90
CA ALA A 78 9.41 20.41 -6.14
C ALA A 78 10.29 20.24 -7.39
N ASN A 79 11.51 20.82 -7.34
CA ASN A 79 12.48 20.69 -8.43
C ASN A 79 12.86 19.22 -8.69
N PHE A 80 13.05 18.45 -7.64
CA PHE A 80 13.39 17.04 -7.80
C PHE A 80 12.26 16.24 -8.44
N LEU A 81 11.01 16.50 -8.01
CA LEU A 81 9.80 15.87 -8.53
C LEU A 81 9.42 16.37 -9.93
N GLY A 82 10.03 17.47 -10.40
CA GLY A 82 9.71 18.08 -11.69
C GLY A 82 8.34 18.76 -11.69
N VAL A 83 7.88 19.23 -10.52
CA VAL A 83 6.62 19.96 -10.35
C VAL A 83 6.89 21.44 -10.06
N GLU A 84 5.97 22.30 -10.48
CA GLU A 84 6.05 23.73 -10.22
C GLU A 84 5.24 24.05 -8.95
N LEU A 85 5.86 24.74 -7.99
CA LEU A 85 5.24 25.14 -6.74
C LEU A 85 5.25 26.68 -6.65
N THR A 86 4.15 27.29 -7.02
CA THR A 86 3.96 28.74 -7.08
C THR A 86 2.65 29.15 -6.42
N ALA A 87 2.35 30.45 -6.38
CA ALA A 87 1.06 30.94 -5.87
C ALA A 87 -0.13 30.48 -6.72
N GLU A 88 0.09 30.20 -8.01
CA GLU A 88 -0.92 29.66 -8.94
C GLU A 88 -1.05 28.12 -8.81
N THR A 89 0.04 27.45 -8.44
CA THR A 89 0.09 25.98 -8.20
C THR A 89 0.60 25.71 -6.78
N PRO A 90 -0.20 26.04 -5.74
CA PRO A 90 0.28 26.09 -4.35
C PRO A 90 0.31 24.73 -3.66
N LEU A 91 -0.03 23.65 -4.34
CA LEU A 91 -0.08 22.29 -3.81
C LEU A 91 1.02 21.43 -4.43
N LEU A 92 1.70 20.65 -3.61
CA LEU A 92 2.69 19.69 -4.03
C LEU A 92 2.34 18.33 -3.43
N ASP A 93 2.10 17.35 -4.29
CA ASP A 93 1.98 15.95 -3.94
C ASP A 93 2.93 15.11 -4.78
N GLY A 94 3.58 14.13 -4.15
CA GLY A 94 4.53 13.27 -4.86
C GLY A 94 5.11 12.15 -4.00
N GLU A 95 6.05 11.42 -4.60
CA GLU A 95 6.79 10.36 -3.92
C GLU A 95 8.29 10.65 -3.95
N LEU A 96 8.95 10.48 -2.81
CA LEU A 96 10.40 10.53 -2.75
C LEU A 96 10.99 9.31 -3.46
N PRO A 97 11.88 9.51 -4.44
CA PRO A 97 12.28 8.44 -5.37
C PRO A 97 13.17 7.37 -4.73
N TYR A 98 13.79 7.69 -3.59
CA TYR A 98 14.75 6.78 -2.96
C TYR A 98 14.10 5.75 -2.04
N ASP A 99 12.87 5.99 -1.54
CA ASP A 99 12.18 5.08 -0.64
C ASP A 99 10.66 4.98 -0.88
N GLY A 100 10.11 5.79 -1.80
CA GLY A 100 8.67 5.82 -2.05
C GLY A 100 7.85 6.55 -0.99
N SER A 101 8.50 7.24 -0.02
CA SER A 101 7.80 8.07 0.96
C SER A 101 6.94 9.12 0.26
N ARG A 102 5.68 9.25 0.68
CA ARG A 102 4.77 10.25 0.11
C ARG A 102 5.05 11.60 0.72
N VAL A 103 5.10 12.61 -0.12
CA VAL A 103 5.24 14.00 0.26
C VAL A 103 3.98 14.76 -0.14
N SER A 104 3.44 15.54 0.79
CA SER A 104 2.39 16.52 0.53
C SER A 104 2.79 17.86 1.16
N ALA A 105 2.68 18.93 0.39
CA ALA A 105 3.01 20.26 0.87
C ALA A 105 2.06 21.31 0.31
N CYS A 106 1.89 22.38 1.06
CA CYS A 106 1.08 23.53 0.68
C CYS A 106 1.85 24.81 0.95
N ILE A 107 1.62 25.82 0.10
CA ILE A 107 2.13 27.18 0.30
C ILE A 107 0.98 28.19 0.21
N PRO A 108 1.16 29.44 0.69
CA PRO A 108 0.18 30.50 0.41
C PRO A 108 -0.13 30.62 -1.08
N PRO A 109 -1.43 30.89 -1.48
CA PRO A 109 -2.52 31.39 -0.64
C PRO A 109 -3.43 30.34 0.00
N VAL A 110 -3.22 29.03 -0.20
CA VAL A 110 -4.10 27.98 0.37
C VAL A 110 -3.82 27.70 1.84
N THR A 111 -2.69 28.12 2.34
CA THR A 111 -2.27 28.09 3.75
C THR A 111 -1.75 29.46 4.15
N THR A 112 -1.64 29.76 5.45
CA THR A 112 -1.06 31.02 5.92
C THR A 112 0.47 31.03 5.87
N ALA A 113 1.09 29.85 5.98
CA ALA A 113 2.53 29.63 5.86
C ALA A 113 2.81 28.26 5.20
N PRO A 114 4.01 28.04 4.66
CA PRO A 114 4.36 26.77 4.03
C PRO A 114 4.26 25.59 5.02
N THR A 115 3.69 24.49 4.56
CA THR A 115 3.56 23.25 5.33
C THR A 115 4.17 22.07 4.59
N LEU A 116 4.59 21.04 5.32
CA LEU A 116 5.11 19.80 4.76
C LEU A 116 4.62 18.61 5.58
N THR A 117 4.18 17.56 4.90
CA THR A 117 3.93 16.25 5.48
C THR A 117 4.65 15.20 4.65
N ILE A 118 5.43 14.35 5.31
CA ILE A 118 6.06 13.18 4.70
C ILE A 118 5.51 11.94 5.41
N ARG A 119 4.82 11.09 4.66
CA ARG A 119 4.44 9.76 5.11
C ARG A 119 5.55 8.80 4.72
N THR A 120 6.32 8.36 5.73
CA THR A 120 7.48 7.50 5.52
C THR A 120 7.07 6.13 4.99
N HIS A 121 7.91 5.59 4.13
CA HIS A 121 7.74 4.26 3.58
C HIS A 121 8.89 3.36 4.03
N HIS A 122 8.72 2.68 5.17
CA HIS A 122 9.73 1.77 5.69
C HIS A 122 9.53 0.36 5.16
N HIS A 123 10.48 -0.12 4.38
CA HIS A 123 10.44 -1.37 3.60
C HIS A 123 10.68 -2.65 4.41
N LYS A 124 10.30 -2.77 5.67
CA LYS A 124 10.40 -4.04 6.38
C LYS A 124 9.07 -4.79 6.30
N ALA A 125 9.02 -5.82 5.45
CA ALA A 125 7.97 -6.82 5.56
C ALA A 125 8.06 -7.46 6.96
N ILE A 126 7.00 -7.33 7.74
CA ILE A 126 6.86 -8.02 9.03
C ILE A 126 6.50 -9.48 8.70
N PRO A 127 7.31 -10.48 9.10
CA PRO A 127 6.97 -11.88 8.84
C PRO A 127 5.61 -12.26 9.43
N LEU A 128 4.90 -13.17 8.77
CA LEU A 128 3.59 -13.64 9.25
C LEU A 128 3.68 -14.24 10.67
N GLU A 129 4.80 -14.88 11.00
CA GLU A 129 5.11 -15.40 12.35
C GLU A 129 5.10 -14.30 13.42
N SER A 130 5.52 -13.08 13.09
CA SER A 130 5.51 -11.96 14.04
C SER A 130 4.08 -11.53 14.39
N TYR A 131 3.14 -11.66 13.47
CA TYR A 131 1.70 -11.44 13.75
C TYR A 131 1.17 -12.51 14.71
N VAL A 132 1.57 -13.77 14.52
CA VAL A 132 1.19 -14.85 15.42
C VAL A 132 1.81 -14.65 16.81
N ALA A 133 3.12 -14.37 16.87
CA ALA A 133 3.83 -14.17 18.13
C ALA A 133 3.31 -12.98 18.94
N SER A 134 2.84 -11.93 18.28
CA SER A 134 2.24 -10.75 18.93
C SER A 134 0.75 -10.93 19.30
N GLY A 135 0.12 -12.03 18.88
CA GLY A 135 -1.31 -12.28 19.04
C GLY A 135 -2.19 -11.45 18.09
N ALA A 136 -1.60 -10.77 17.09
CA ALA A 136 -2.34 -10.02 16.07
C ALA A 136 -2.98 -10.91 15.01
N LEU A 137 -2.57 -12.17 14.92
CA LEU A 137 -3.12 -13.21 14.06
C LEU A 137 -3.18 -14.52 14.85
N SER A 138 -4.32 -15.23 14.83
CA SER A 138 -4.38 -16.55 15.45
C SER A 138 -3.57 -17.57 14.65
N PRO A 139 -3.00 -18.63 15.29
CA PRO A 139 -2.33 -19.71 14.56
C PRO A 139 -3.23 -20.35 13.49
N ALA A 140 -4.51 -20.60 13.80
CA ALA A 140 -5.46 -21.17 12.85
C ALA A 140 -5.67 -20.28 11.62
N HIS A 141 -5.78 -18.97 11.80
CA HIS A 141 -5.86 -18.02 10.70
C HIS A 141 -4.58 -17.99 9.86
N ALA A 142 -3.40 -18.07 10.50
CA ALA A 142 -2.12 -18.15 9.78
C ALA A 142 -2.04 -19.40 8.89
N ASP A 143 -2.47 -20.55 9.43
CA ASP A 143 -2.50 -21.82 8.68
C ASP A 143 -3.49 -21.74 7.52
N ALA A 144 -4.65 -21.14 7.71
CA ALA A 144 -5.63 -20.93 6.65
C ALA A 144 -5.09 -20.04 5.51
N VAL A 145 -4.34 -18.97 5.85
CA VAL A 145 -3.66 -18.11 4.86
C VAL A 145 -2.60 -18.91 4.09
N ARG A 146 -1.75 -19.69 4.77
CA ARG A 146 -0.73 -20.53 4.12
C ARG A 146 -1.35 -21.61 3.24
N GLN A 147 -2.42 -22.23 3.70
CA GLN A 147 -3.17 -23.21 2.89
C GLN A 147 -3.70 -22.56 1.61
N ALA A 148 -4.35 -21.39 1.71
CA ALA A 148 -4.86 -20.66 0.55
C ALA A 148 -3.74 -20.27 -0.43
N ILE A 149 -2.55 -19.89 0.07
CA ILE A 149 -1.37 -19.61 -0.76
C ILE A 149 -0.93 -20.88 -1.52
N GLY A 150 -0.87 -22.03 -0.85
CA GLY A 150 -0.52 -23.33 -1.46
C GLY A 150 -1.54 -23.79 -2.51
N GLU A 151 -2.82 -23.52 -2.28
CA GLU A 151 -3.93 -23.78 -3.22
C GLU A 151 -3.97 -22.77 -4.39
N ARG A 152 -3.10 -21.75 -4.40
CA ARG A 152 -3.13 -20.62 -5.34
C ARG A 152 -4.49 -19.89 -5.34
N ALA A 153 -5.15 -19.82 -4.20
CA ALA A 153 -6.36 -19.03 -4.06
C ALA A 153 -6.06 -17.53 -4.19
N ASN A 154 -6.99 -16.76 -4.76
CA ASN A 154 -6.89 -15.31 -4.76
C ASN A 154 -7.34 -14.76 -3.41
N LEU A 155 -6.53 -13.87 -2.85
CA LEU A 155 -6.72 -13.30 -1.52
C LEU A 155 -7.20 -11.86 -1.60
N VAL A 156 -8.23 -11.54 -0.82
CA VAL A 156 -8.74 -10.18 -0.64
C VAL A 156 -8.52 -9.76 0.81
N ILE A 157 -7.71 -8.72 1.02
CA ILE A 157 -7.42 -8.17 2.34
C ILE A 157 -8.21 -6.88 2.52
N SER A 158 -9.02 -6.80 3.56
CA SER A 158 -9.90 -5.67 3.83
C SER A 158 -9.64 -5.02 5.18
N GLY A 159 -10.11 -3.80 5.36
CA GLY A 159 -10.04 -3.07 6.61
C GLY A 159 -10.15 -1.55 6.41
N ALA A 160 -10.30 -0.82 7.51
CA ALA A 160 -10.36 0.64 7.50
C ALA A 160 -8.99 1.27 7.14
N THR A 161 -8.97 2.57 6.94
CA THR A 161 -7.72 3.34 6.82
C THR A 161 -6.88 3.14 8.08
N ASN A 162 -5.57 3.01 7.92
CA ASN A 162 -4.61 2.75 9.00
C ASN A 162 -4.80 1.43 9.78
N SER A 163 -5.64 0.50 9.31
CA SER A 163 -5.80 -0.83 9.95
C SER A 163 -4.60 -1.76 9.77
N GLY A 164 -3.64 -1.41 8.91
CA GLY A 164 -2.46 -2.23 8.62
C GLY A 164 -2.62 -3.19 7.44
N LYS A 165 -3.63 -2.98 6.56
CA LYS A 165 -3.86 -3.82 5.37
C LYS A 165 -2.61 -4.03 4.52
N THR A 166 -1.96 -2.95 4.11
CA THR A 166 -0.77 -3.01 3.25
C THR A 166 0.40 -3.69 3.94
N THR A 167 0.58 -3.46 5.25
CA THR A 167 1.63 -4.12 6.04
C THR A 167 1.38 -5.63 6.12
N PHE A 168 0.13 -6.04 6.35
CA PHE A 168 -0.25 -7.46 6.34
C PHE A 168 -0.19 -8.06 4.94
N ALA A 169 -0.60 -7.31 3.90
CA ALA A 169 -0.46 -7.73 2.51
C ALA A 169 1.01 -8.02 2.15
N ASN A 170 1.95 -7.22 2.65
CA ASN A 170 3.38 -7.46 2.48
C ASN A 170 3.86 -8.74 3.18
N ALA A 171 3.33 -9.06 4.38
CA ALA A 171 3.61 -10.32 5.06
C ALA A 171 3.11 -11.52 4.23
N VAL A 172 1.88 -11.45 3.74
CA VAL A 172 1.29 -12.48 2.88
C VAL A 172 2.05 -12.60 1.55
N LEU A 173 2.42 -11.48 0.94
CA LEU A 173 3.20 -11.46 -0.30
C LEU A 173 4.57 -12.12 -0.14
N ALA A 174 5.24 -11.92 1.00
CA ALA A 174 6.49 -12.60 1.31
C ALA A 174 6.33 -14.13 1.35
N GLU A 175 5.25 -14.64 1.97
CA GLU A 175 4.88 -16.07 1.97
C GLU A 175 4.58 -16.57 0.54
N ILE A 176 3.83 -15.78 -0.25
CA ILE A 176 3.52 -16.11 -1.65
C ILE A 176 4.81 -16.26 -2.46
N VAL A 177 5.74 -15.32 -2.33
CA VAL A 177 7.03 -15.36 -3.05
C VAL A 177 7.89 -16.53 -2.59
N ALA A 178 7.91 -16.80 -1.27
CA ALA A 178 8.65 -17.95 -0.72
C ALA A 178 8.09 -19.29 -1.21
N SER A 179 6.78 -19.40 -1.44
CA SER A 179 6.13 -20.62 -1.91
C SER A 179 6.34 -20.90 -3.41
N ALA A 180 6.63 -19.88 -4.22
CA ALA A 180 6.79 -19.99 -5.67
C ALA A 180 7.80 -18.94 -6.20
N PRO A 181 9.09 -19.05 -5.83
CA PRO A 181 10.11 -18.05 -6.16
C PRO A 181 10.42 -17.96 -7.67
N GLU A 182 10.07 -18.98 -8.45
CA GLU A 182 10.24 -19.04 -9.90
C GLU A 182 9.15 -18.31 -10.69
N HIS A 183 8.01 -17.98 -10.04
CA HIS A 183 6.90 -17.32 -10.72
C HIS A 183 7.26 -15.90 -11.18
N ARG A 184 6.59 -15.47 -12.25
CA ARG A 184 6.61 -14.08 -12.71
C ARG A 184 5.51 -13.30 -12.00
N TYR A 185 5.92 -12.33 -11.19
CA TYR A 185 5.04 -11.48 -10.40
C TYR A 185 4.83 -10.14 -11.09
N LEU A 186 3.58 -9.74 -11.23
CA LEU A 186 3.22 -8.39 -11.62
C LEU A 186 2.51 -7.69 -10.46
N VAL A 187 3.09 -6.59 -10.03
CA VAL A 187 2.55 -5.74 -8.96
C VAL A 187 2.08 -4.44 -9.58
N LEU A 188 0.81 -4.11 -9.38
CA LEU A 188 0.17 -2.91 -9.92
C LEU A 188 -0.32 -2.04 -8.76
N GLU A 189 0.05 -0.75 -8.77
CA GLU A 189 -0.22 0.15 -7.66
C GLU A 189 -0.43 1.60 -8.15
N ASP A 190 -1.19 2.37 -7.38
CA ASP A 190 -1.21 3.83 -7.53
C ASP A 190 0.06 4.43 -6.92
N THR A 191 0.42 3.97 -5.75
CA THR A 191 1.65 4.34 -5.04
C THR A 191 2.34 3.06 -4.57
N ARG A 192 3.66 3.02 -4.64
CA ARG A 192 4.44 1.85 -4.23
C ARG A 192 4.31 1.61 -2.73
N GLU A 193 3.63 0.54 -2.36
CA GLU A 193 3.44 0.10 -0.97
C GLU A 193 3.73 -1.40 -0.80
N LEU A 194 3.63 -2.18 -1.89
CA LEU A 194 3.90 -3.61 -1.85
C LEU A 194 5.38 -3.91 -2.12
N HIS A 195 5.93 -4.80 -1.32
CA HIS A 195 7.34 -5.23 -1.38
C HIS A 195 7.43 -6.68 -1.85
N CYS A 196 7.57 -6.85 -3.16
CA CYS A 196 7.76 -8.15 -3.77
C CYS A 196 9.26 -8.42 -3.95
N ALA A 197 9.80 -9.39 -3.21
CA ALA A 197 11.21 -9.78 -3.30
C ALA A 197 11.48 -10.85 -4.37
N ALA A 198 10.54 -11.09 -5.29
CA ALA A 198 10.70 -12.06 -6.36
C ALA A 198 11.78 -11.60 -7.36
N ALA A 199 12.59 -12.56 -7.83
CA ALA A 199 13.62 -12.28 -8.84
C ALA A 199 13.01 -11.88 -10.21
N ASN A 200 11.83 -12.44 -10.55
CA ASN A 200 11.09 -12.15 -11.77
C ASN A 200 9.88 -11.25 -11.46
N LEU A 201 10.15 -9.98 -11.17
CA LEU A 201 9.16 -8.96 -10.82
C LEU A 201 9.03 -7.90 -11.93
N LEU A 202 7.79 -7.55 -12.25
CA LEU A 202 7.44 -6.33 -12.95
C LEU A 202 6.50 -5.50 -12.08
N SER A 203 6.96 -4.35 -11.61
CA SER A 203 6.16 -3.40 -10.84
C SER A 203 5.72 -2.26 -11.75
N LEU A 204 4.42 -2.05 -11.85
CA LEU A 204 3.78 -1.03 -12.68
C LEU A 204 3.02 -0.06 -11.77
N ARG A 205 3.06 1.24 -12.11
CA ARG A 205 2.39 2.29 -11.36
C ARG A 205 1.51 3.14 -12.27
N THR A 206 0.36 3.55 -11.73
CA THR A 206 -0.49 4.53 -12.41
C THR A 206 0.20 5.88 -12.54
N THR A 207 -0.26 6.66 -13.49
CA THR A 207 0.12 8.07 -13.67
C THR A 207 -1.16 8.86 -13.95
N LEU A 208 -1.07 10.18 -14.09
CA LEU A 208 -2.21 11.01 -14.48
C LEU A 208 -2.87 10.54 -15.79
N GLU A 209 -2.08 9.92 -16.70
CA GLU A 209 -2.56 9.48 -18.02
C GLU A 209 -2.79 7.97 -18.12
N ILE A 210 -2.21 7.19 -17.20
CA ILE A 210 -2.24 5.73 -17.21
C ILE A 210 -3.01 5.22 -15.99
N SER A 211 -4.25 4.81 -16.22
CA SER A 211 -5.12 4.26 -15.18
C SER A 211 -4.75 2.81 -14.82
N MET A 212 -5.21 2.33 -13.65
CA MET A 212 -5.07 0.94 -13.20
C MET A 212 -5.63 -0.05 -14.23
N ARG A 213 -6.75 0.28 -14.88
CA ARG A 213 -7.34 -0.56 -15.95
C ARG A 213 -6.40 -0.71 -17.15
N LYS A 214 -5.70 0.37 -17.56
CA LYS A 214 -4.70 0.30 -18.63
C LYS A 214 -3.51 -0.58 -18.22
N LEU A 215 -3.07 -0.50 -16.96
CA LEU A 215 -2.00 -1.34 -16.44
C LEU A 215 -2.41 -2.82 -16.41
N LEU A 216 -3.64 -3.14 -15.96
CA LEU A 216 -4.16 -4.50 -16.00
C LEU A 216 -4.21 -5.07 -17.43
N ALA A 217 -4.74 -4.31 -18.39
CA ALA A 217 -4.76 -4.72 -19.78
C ALA A 217 -3.34 -4.95 -20.36
N LYS A 218 -2.36 -4.14 -19.92
CA LYS A 218 -0.95 -4.32 -20.27
C LYS A 218 -0.37 -5.57 -19.60
N SER A 219 -0.69 -5.82 -18.33
CA SER A 219 -0.15 -6.92 -17.52
C SER A 219 -0.41 -8.29 -18.16
N LEU A 220 -1.58 -8.50 -18.76
CA LEU A 220 -1.94 -9.76 -19.44
C LEU A 220 -1.03 -10.09 -20.64
N ARG A 221 -0.34 -9.10 -21.21
CA ARG A 221 0.63 -9.28 -22.30
C ARG A 221 2.05 -9.54 -21.80
N GLU A 222 2.27 -9.44 -20.50
CA GLU A 222 3.58 -9.62 -19.85
C GLU A 222 3.80 -11.05 -19.36
N ARG A 223 2.88 -11.98 -19.66
CA ARG A 223 2.94 -13.40 -19.25
C ARG A 223 3.10 -13.57 -17.73
N PRO A 224 2.22 -12.99 -16.92
CA PRO A 224 2.30 -13.14 -15.48
C PRO A 224 1.89 -14.54 -15.03
N ASP A 225 2.54 -15.05 -13.98
CA ASP A 225 2.02 -16.18 -13.21
C ASP A 225 1.10 -15.72 -12.07
N ARG A 226 1.39 -14.52 -11.51
CA ARG A 226 0.58 -13.90 -10.46
C ARG A 226 0.44 -12.40 -10.68
N ILE A 227 -0.79 -11.89 -10.50
CA ILE A 227 -1.12 -10.47 -10.58
C ILE A 227 -1.58 -9.99 -9.21
N LEU A 228 -0.91 -8.96 -8.69
CA LEU A 228 -1.19 -8.36 -7.40
C LEU A 228 -1.53 -6.88 -7.58
N ILE A 229 -2.55 -6.42 -6.86
CA ILE A 229 -2.93 -5.01 -6.85
C ILE A 229 -2.84 -4.47 -5.42
N GLY A 230 -2.11 -3.37 -5.26
CA GLY A 230 -1.95 -2.74 -3.96
C GLY A 230 -3.30 -2.39 -3.32
N GLU A 231 -4.18 -1.73 -4.07
CA GLU A 231 -5.53 -1.42 -3.64
C GLU A 231 -6.49 -1.34 -4.82
N VAL A 232 -7.68 -1.93 -4.67
CA VAL A 232 -8.78 -1.83 -5.64
C VAL A 232 -9.78 -0.78 -5.16
N ARG A 233 -10.00 0.24 -6.00
CA ARG A 233 -10.81 1.43 -5.65
C ARG A 233 -11.97 1.69 -6.58
N GLY A 234 -11.96 1.13 -7.80
CA GLY A 234 -12.93 1.41 -8.84
C GLY A 234 -13.15 0.27 -9.83
N ALA A 235 -13.46 0.63 -11.05
CA ALA A 235 -13.86 -0.25 -12.15
C ALA A 235 -12.80 -1.30 -12.53
N GLU A 236 -11.54 -1.13 -12.14
CA GLU A 236 -10.47 -2.12 -12.32
C GLU A 236 -10.75 -3.45 -11.62
N ALA A 237 -11.65 -3.46 -10.64
CA ALA A 237 -12.13 -4.67 -9.97
C ALA A 237 -12.58 -5.74 -10.96
N LEU A 238 -13.34 -5.36 -11.99
CA LEU A 238 -13.82 -6.28 -13.03
C LEU A 238 -12.66 -6.88 -13.83
N ASP A 239 -11.70 -6.04 -14.24
CA ASP A 239 -10.58 -6.47 -15.05
C ASP A 239 -9.63 -7.38 -14.26
N LEU A 240 -9.45 -7.11 -12.96
CA LEU A 240 -8.71 -7.97 -12.04
C LEU A 240 -9.34 -9.35 -11.89
N LEU A 241 -10.65 -9.41 -11.59
CA LEU A 241 -11.37 -10.68 -11.45
C LEU A 241 -11.30 -11.51 -12.74
N LYS A 242 -11.46 -10.89 -13.90
CA LYS A 242 -11.30 -11.56 -15.20
C LYS A 242 -9.88 -12.10 -15.38
N ALA A 243 -8.85 -11.33 -15.03
CA ALA A 243 -7.47 -11.76 -15.11
C ALA A 243 -7.21 -12.97 -14.21
N TRP A 244 -7.67 -12.93 -12.97
CA TRP A 244 -7.54 -14.05 -12.02
C TRP A 244 -8.29 -15.29 -12.47
N ASN A 245 -9.48 -15.14 -13.10
CA ASN A 245 -10.30 -16.25 -13.58
C ASN A 245 -9.79 -16.86 -14.91
N THR A 246 -8.90 -16.17 -15.62
CA THR A 246 -8.43 -16.61 -16.95
C THR A 246 -6.96 -17.04 -16.96
N GLY A 247 -6.51 -17.74 -15.93
CA GLY A 247 -5.21 -18.41 -15.90
C GLY A 247 -4.12 -17.74 -15.05
N HIS A 248 -4.47 -16.71 -14.26
CA HIS A 248 -3.52 -16.03 -13.37
C HIS A 248 -3.95 -16.13 -11.88
N PRO A 249 -4.20 -17.34 -11.31
CA PRO A 249 -4.66 -17.51 -9.94
C PRO A 249 -3.54 -17.25 -8.91
N GLY A 250 -3.95 -17.09 -7.63
CA GLY A 250 -3.02 -16.87 -6.53
C GLY A 250 -2.55 -15.43 -6.44
N GLY A 251 -3.40 -14.51 -6.86
CA GLY A 251 -3.19 -13.08 -6.70
C GLY A 251 -3.59 -12.57 -5.33
N LEU A 252 -3.34 -11.29 -5.10
CA LEU A 252 -3.66 -10.57 -3.87
C LEU A 252 -4.13 -9.17 -4.22
N CYS A 253 -5.15 -8.68 -3.51
CA CYS A 253 -5.49 -7.27 -3.52
C CYS A 253 -5.92 -6.79 -2.13
N THR A 254 -5.87 -5.47 -1.91
CA THR A 254 -6.50 -4.85 -0.75
C THR A 254 -7.70 -4.01 -1.17
N LEU A 255 -8.64 -3.80 -0.24
CA LEU A 255 -9.75 -2.87 -0.40
C LEU A 255 -10.27 -2.36 0.96
N HIS A 256 -11.01 -1.26 0.93
CA HIS A 256 -11.66 -0.72 2.12
C HIS A 256 -13.03 -1.39 2.34
N ALA A 257 -13.19 -2.08 3.49
CA ALA A 257 -14.45 -2.63 3.95
C ALA A 257 -14.44 -2.82 5.48
N ASN A 258 -15.60 -3.06 6.08
CA ASN A 258 -15.78 -3.15 7.53
C ASN A 258 -15.79 -4.59 8.07
N ASN A 259 -15.86 -5.60 7.21
CA ASN A 259 -15.74 -7.03 7.51
C ASN A 259 -15.59 -7.82 6.20
N THR A 260 -15.44 -9.15 6.29
CA THR A 260 -15.26 -10.01 5.12
C THR A 260 -16.46 -10.05 4.17
N ARG A 261 -17.69 -10.05 4.70
CA ARG A 261 -18.92 -9.97 3.87
C ARG A 261 -19.03 -8.62 3.17
N ALA A 262 -18.79 -7.53 3.90
CA ALA A 262 -18.80 -6.18 3.32
C ALA A 262 -17.73 -6.02 2.24
N ALA A 263 -16.60 -6.72 2.33
CA ALA A 263 -15.56 -6.73 1.30
C ALA A 263 -16.09 -7.28 -0.04
N LEU A 264 -16.87 -8.36 -0.02
CA LEU A 264 -17.49 -8.92 -1.23
C LEU A 264 -18.54 -7.98 -1.83
N ILE A 265 -19.38 -7.38 -0.98
CA ILE A 265 -20.38 -6.39 -1.42
C ILE A 265 -19.68 -5.17 -2.03
N ARG A 266 -18.62 -4.70 -1.40
CA ARG A 266 -17.82 -3.59 -1.93
C ARG A 266 -17.18 -3.95 -3.27
N LEU A 267 -16.62 -5.16 -3.39
CA LEU A 267 -16.02 -5.65 -4.62
C LEU A 267 -17.06 -5.70 -5.76
N ASP A 268 -18.28 -6.20 -5.48
CA ASP A 268 -19.40 -6.21 -6.44
C ASP A 268 -19.80 -4.78 -6.86
N SER A 269 -19.85 -3.83 -5.89
CA SER A 269 -20.09 -2.41 -6.21
C SER A 269 -19.01 -1.81 -7.12
N LEU A 270 -17.74 -2.11 -6.86
CA LEU A 270 -16.63 -1.63 -7.68
C LEU A 270 -16.66 -2.22 -9.10
N VAL A 271 -17.06 -3.48 -9.22
CA VAL A 271 -17.28 -4.12 -10.53
C VAL A 271 -18.34 -3.39 -11.34
N GLN A 272 -19.43 -2.94 -10.69
CA GLN A 272 -20.51 -2.21 -11.36
C GLN A 272 -20.11 -0.82 -11.84
N GLU A 273 -19.05 -0.22 -11.27
CA GLU A 273 -18.47 1.03 -11.78
C GLU A 273 -17.90 0.90 -13.22
N ALA A 274 -17.70 -0.35 -13.69
CA ALA A 274 -17.37 -0.62 -15.10
C ALA A 274 -18.58 -0.55 -16.05
N GLY A 275 -19.76 -0.21 -15.56
CA GLY A 275 -21.00 -0.12 -16.36
C GLY A 275 -21.64 -1.50 -16.65
N VAL A 276 -21.34 -2.51 -15.84
CA VAL A 276 -21.91 -3.86 -15.96
C VAL A 276 -22.85 -4.18 -14.80
N PRO A 277 -23.79 -5.12 -14.96
CA PRO A 277 -24.61 -5.61 -13.84
C PRO A 277 -23.75 -6.33 -12.79
N PRO A 278 -24.30 -6.60 -11.58
CA PRO A 278 -23.61 -7.35 -10.53
C PRO A 278 -22.99 -8.65 -11.07
N GLN A 279 -21.73 -8.90 -10.67
CA GLN A 279 -20.93 -10.05 -11.14
C GLN A 279 -20.62 -11.02 -9.99
N ARG A 280 -21.60 -11.28 -9.13
CA ARG A 280 -21.44 -12.14 -7.95
C ARG A 280 -20.93 -13.54 -8.29
N GLY A 281 -21.38 -14.11 -9.42
CA GLY A 281 -20.88 -15.40 -9.91
C GLY A 281 -19.37 -15.37 -10.18
N LEU A 282 -18.90 -14.36 -10.91
CA LEU A 282 -17.46 -14.18 -11.19
C LEU A 282 -16.65 -13.99 -9.88
N ILE A 283 -17.17 -13.22 -8.93
CA ILE A 283 -16.54 -13.04 -7.63
C ILE A 283 -16.45 -14.37 -6.88
N ALA A 284 -17.55 -15.14 -6.86
CA ALA A 284 -17.62 -16.41 -6.15
C ALA A 284 -16.70 -17.50 -6.73
N GLU A 285 -16.48 -17.48 -8.04
CA GLU A 285 -15.53 -18.37 -8.73
C GLU A 285 -14.06 -17.96 -8.53
N THR A 286 -13.83 -16.68 -8.28
CA THR A 286 -12.48 -16.09 -8.39
C THR A 286 -11.83 -15.87 -7.03
N VAL A 287 -12.59 -15.38 -6.05
CA VAL A 287 -12.07 -15.07 -4.70
C VAL A 287 -12.09 -16.33 -3.84
N GLY A 288 -10.93 -16.72 -3.28
CA GLY A 288 -10.83 -17.90 -2.43
C GLY A 288 -10.82 -17.59 -0.93
N LEU A 289 -10.05 -16.58 -0.51
CA LEU A 289 -9.90 -16.22 0.89
C LEU A 289 -10.04 -14.72 1.10
N LEU A 290 -10.74 -14.35 2.17
CA LEU A 290 -10.86 -12.98 2.65
C LEU A 290 -10.22 -12.87 4.03
N VAL A 291 -9.48 -11.78 4.24
CA VAL A 291 -8.90 -11.44 5.53
C VAL A 291 -9.31 -10.02 5.89
N HIS A 292 -9.86 -9.82 7.08
CA HIS A 292 -10.26 -8.51 7.55
C HIS A 292 -9.40 -8.05 8.73
N LEU A 293 -8.82 -6.86 8.60
CA LEU A 293 -8.02 -6.21 9.63
C LEU A 293 -8.78 -5.05 10.27
N GLY A 294 -8.67 -4.94 11.58
CA GLY A 294 -9.24 -3.84 12.34
C GLY A 294 -8.52 -3.62 13.67
N PHE A 295 -9.18 -2.91 14.55
CA PHE A 295 -8.69 -2.63 15.89
C PHE A 295 -9.49 -3.42 16.93
N ALA A 296 -8.80 -4.14 17.81
CA ALA A 296 -9.37 -4.75 18.99
C ALA A 296 -8.45 -4.48 20.19
N GLY A 297 -9.02 -4.04 21.31
CA GLY A 297 -8.24 -3.67 22.49
C GLY A 297 -7.18 -2.58 22.23
N GLY A 298 -7.45 -1.64 21.29
CA GLY A 298 -6.52 -0.59 20.91
C GLY A 298 -5.34 -1.05 20.03
N ARG A 299 -5.32 -2.30 19.59
CA ARG A 299 -4.26 -2.87 18.75
C ARG A 299 -4.78 -3.30 17.38
N ARG A 300 -3.93 -3.19 16.36
CA ARG A 300 -4.21 -3.72 15.01
C ARG A 300 -4.18 -5.25 15.05
N GLN A 301 -5.23 -5.88 14.51
CA GLN A 301 -5.38 -7.35 14.51
C GLN A 301 -6.10 -7.81 13.25
N VAL A 302 -5.88 -9.07 12.88
CA VAL A 302 -6.76 -9.79 11.97
C VAL A 302 -8.00 -10.21 12.77
N LEU A 303 -9.14 -9.66 12.42
CA LEU A 303 -10.41 -9.87 13.11
C LEU A 303 -11.21 -11.04 12.53
N GLU A 304 -11.13 -11.22 11.21
CA GLU A 304 -11.86 -12.26 10.49
C GLU A 304 -10.98 -12.85 9.38
N VAL A 305 -11.05 -14.16 9.23
CA VAL A 305 -10.61 -14.88 8.05
C VAL A 305 -11.76 -15.74 7.57
N ALA A 306 -12.11 -15.67 6.29
CA ALA A 306 -13.23 -16.40 5.72
C ALA A 306 -12.89 -16.99 4.35
N ARG A 307 -13.31 -18.24 4.11
CA ARG A 307 -13.34 -18.83 2.76
C ARG A 307 -14.67 -18.50 2.07
N LEU A 308 -14.59 -18.09 0.80
CA LEU A 308 -15.77 -17.96 -0.04
C LEU A 308 -16.11 -19.34 -0.63
N ARG A 309 -17.29 -19.84 -0.30
CA ARG A 309 -17.77 -21.18 -0.71
C ARG A 309 -18.70 -21.15 -1.93
N GLY A 310 -19.03 -19.97 -2.43
CA GLY A 310 -19.91 -19.80 -3.58
C GLY A 310 -21.09 -18.88 -3.27
N LEU A 311 -22.18 -19.12 -3.98
CA LEU A 311 -23.47 -18.44 -3.79
C LEU A 311 -24.53 -19.45 -3.32
N ASP A 312 -25.44 -18.96 -2.50
CA ASP A 312 -26.64 -19.72 -2.13
C ASP A 312 -27.74 -19.65 -3.24
N ALA A 313 -28.89 -20.28 -2.99
CA ALA A 313 -30.00 -20.28 -3.92
C ALA A 313 -30.64 -18.90 -4.16
N ALA A 314 -30.40 -17.93 -3.26
CA ALA A 314 -30.84 -16.54 -3.42
C ALA A 314 -29.79 -15.68 -4.17
N GLY A 315 -28.61 -16.23 -4.47
CA GLY A 315 -27.50 -15.53 -5.10
C GLY A 315 -26.68 -14.70 -4.12
N ASP A 316 -26.77 -15.00 -2.83
CA ASP A 316 -25.96 -14.35 -1.80
C ASP A 316 -24.66 -15.13 -1.51
N PHE A 317 -23.59 -14.41 -1.15
CA PHE A 317 -22.31 -15.02 -0.85
C PHE A 317 -22.35 -15.93 0.38
N VAL A 318 -21.86 -17.15 0.23
CA VAL A 318 -21.69 -18.12 1.32
C VAL A 318 -20.28 -18.05 1.83
N LEU A 319 -20.10 -17.59 3.07
CA LEU A 319 -18.81 -17.46 3.76
C LEU A 319 -18.71 -18.50 4.87
N GLU A 320 -17.58 -19.18 4.90
CA GLU A 320 -17.14 -20.02 6.03
C GLU A 320 -16.11 -19.23 6.83
N LEU A 321 -16.47 -18.82 8.05
CA LEU A 321 -15.54 -18.20 8.99
C LEU A 321 -14.59 -19.26 9.57
N LEU A 322 -13.31 -18.92 9.70
CA LEU A 322 -12.24 -19.83 10.13
C LEU A 322 -11.72 -19.50 11.52
#